data_43704405122675b77b51013193153e72
#
_entry.id   43704405122675b77b51013193153e72
#
_cell.length_a   1.000
_cell.length_b   1.000
_cell.length_c   1.000
_cell.angle_alpha   90.00
_cell.angle_beta   90.00
_cell.angle_gamma   90.00
#
_symmetry.space_group_name_H-M   'P 1'
#
loop_
_entity.id
_entity.type
_entity.pdbx_description
1 polymer ?
#
loop_
_entity_poly.entity_id
_entity_poly.type
_entity_poly.pdbx_seq_one_letter_code
_entity_poly.pdbx_strand_id
1 'polypeptide(L)'
;MTQRLNIRRVSFLGVLVALALALHLLEAQIPSPLPWVRPGLANLMTLIALLTYGWRAGLLVMLLRVVIGALLLGGFLSPAFALSLAGGLASTLVMALMVRGAWRLWSPLAISATGAFAHGGAQVLVLTAFLLRSGDLPWLLPWVLVPSLISGIATGVLANLVLLRWQWYFRGVA
;
A
#
# COMPACT_ATOMS: atom_id res chain seq x y z
N MET A 1 26.17 16.05 11.12
CA MET A 1 26.36 15.11 9.99
C MET A 1 25.21 15.32 9.01
N THR A 2 25.33 16.26 8.08
CA THR A 2 24.32 16.55 7.03
C THR A 2 24.35 15.40 6.05
N GLN A 3 23.34 14.55 6.09
CA GLN A 3 23.11 13.58 5.02
C GLN A 3 22.89 14.36 3.73
N ARG A 4 23.85 14.35 2.84
CA ARG A 4 23.64 14.80 1.46
C ARG A 4 22.48 13.98 0.93
N LEU A 5 21.35 14.64 0.67
CA LEU A 5 20.19 14.03 0.03
C LEU A 5 20.72 13.43 -1.27
N ASN A 6 20.74 12.12 -1.35
CA ASN A 6 21.19 11.45 -2.56
C ASN A 6 20.13 11.71 -3.63
N ILE A 7 20.43 12.59 -4.59
CA ILE A 7 19.52 13.04 -5.66
C ILE A 7 18.86 11.84 -6.34
N ARG A 8 19.59 10.76 -6.58
CA ARG A 8 19.05 9.52 -7.16
C ARG A 8 17.93 8.92 -6.30
N ARG A 9 18.09 8.94 -4.97
CA ARG A 9 17.07 8.42 -4.05
C ARG A 9 15.81 9.28 -4.08
N VAL A 10 15.95 10.60 -4.06
CA VAL A 10 14.83 11.54 -4.09
C VAL A 10 14.08 11.42 -5.41
N SER A 11 14.81 11.42 -6.55
CA SER A 11 14.19 11.26 -7.88
C SER A 11 13.43 9.94 -7.99
N PHE A 12 14.02 8.85 -7.50
CA PHE A 12 13.37 7.55 -7.54
C PHE A 12 12.10 7.49 -6.67
N LEU A 13 12.14 8.04 -5.47
CA LEU A 13 10.95 8.15 -4.62
C LEU A 13 9.87 9.02 -5.27
N GLY A 14 10.25 10.10 -5.95
CA GLY A 14 9.34 10.93 -6.74
C GLY A 14 8.62 10.13 -7.83
N VAL A 15 9.37 9.30 -8.56
CA VAL A 15 8.79 8.39 -9.58
C VAL A 15 7.83 7.39 -8.95
N LEU A 16 8.20 6.79 -7.81
CA LEU A 16 7.30 5.85 -7.12
C LEU A 16 6.01 6.51 -6.63
N VAL A 17 6.09 7.76 -6.14
CA VAL A 17 4.91 8.54 -5.73
C VAL A 17 4.04 8.84 -6.96
N ALA A 18 4.62 9.28 -8.06
CA ALA A 18 3.89 9.57 -9.29
C ALA A 18 3.17 8.33 -9.84
N LEU A 19 3.87 7.18 -9.87
CA LEU A 19 3.27 5.91 -10.29
C LEU A 19 2.18 5.44 -9.32
N ALA A 20 2.39 5.58 -8.00
CA ALA A 20 1.39 5.25 -7.01
C ALA A 20 0.12 6.10 -7.17
N LEU A 21 0.27 7.40 -7.46
CA LEU A 21 -0.85 8.31 -7.75
C LEU A 21 -1.56 7.92 -9.04
N ALA A 22 -0.83 7.69 -10.12
CA ALA A 22 -1.41 7.28 -11.40
C ALA A 22 -2.24 6.01 -11.24
N LEU A 23 -1.68 4.99 -10.58
CA LEU A 23 -2.40 3.75 -10.30
C LEU A 23 -3.63 3.99 -9.41
N HIS A 24 -3.51 4.83 -8.38
CA HIS A 24 -4.63 5.17 -7.51
C HIS A 24 -5.78 5.87 -8.24
N LEU A 25 -5.45 6.79 -9.15
CA LEU A 25 -6.43 7.48 -9.99
C LEU A 25 -7.08 6.52 -11.00
N LEU A 26 -6.31 5.61 -11.59
CA LEU A 26 -6.85 4.56 -12.46
C LEU A 26 -7.78 3.62 -11.71
N GLU A 27 -7.38 3.16 -10.51
CA GLU A 27 -8.24 2.33 -9.66
C GLU A 27 -9.54 3.02 -9.27
N ALA A 28 -9.52 4.35 -9.12
CA ALA A 28 -10.72 5.13 -8.82
C ALA A 28 -11.73 5.16 -9.97
N GLN A 29 -11.31 4.89 -11.21
CA GLN A 29 -12.17 4.80 -12.40
C GLN A 29 -12.85 3.42 -12.53
N ILE A 30 -12.33 2.39 -11.85
CA ILE A 30 -12.87 1.03 -11.95
C ILE A 30 -14.16 0.96 -11.12
N PRO A 31 -15.31 0.63 -11.74
CA PRO A 31 -16.53 0.43 -11.00
C PRO A 31 -16.35 -0.74 -10.03
N SER A 32 -16.50 -0.48 -8.75
CA SER A 32 -16.42 -1.50 -7.71
C SER A 32 -17.78 -1.68 -7.04
N PRO A 33 -18.22 -2.92 -6.78
CA PRO A 33 -19.47 -3.19 -6.08
C PRO A 33 -19.50 -2.60 -4.67
N LEU A 34 -18.30 -2.41 -4.08
CA LEU A 34 -18.11 -1.77 -2.78
C LEU A 34 -17.15 -0.59 -2.95
N PRO A 35 -17.55 0.65 -2.60
CA PRO A 35 -16.75 1.87 -2.86
C PRO A 35 -15.36 1.87 -2.24
N TRP A 36 -15.14 1.05 -1.22
CA TRP A 36 -13.89 0.93 -0.49
C TRP A 36 -13.01 -0.25 -0.92
N VAL A 37 -13.54 -1.21 -1.70
CA VAL A 37 -12.78 -2.34 -2.22
C VAL A 37 -12.14 -1.95 -3.55
N ARG A 38 -10.83 -1.77 -3.54
CA ARG A 38 -10.04 -1.44 -4.74
C ARG A 38 -8.95 -2.48 -4.96
N PRO A 39 -8.51 -2.70 -6.21
CA PRO A 39 -7.47 -3.68 -6.54
C PRO A 39 -6.16 -3.54 -5.76
N GLY A 40 -5.85 -2.35 -5.21
CA GLY A 40 -4.70 -2.13 -4.35
C GLY A 40 -3.36 -2.08 -5.09
N LEU A 41 -3.36 -1.92 -6.42
CA LEU A 41 -2.14 -1.81 -7.23
C LEU A 41 -1.26 -0.63 -6.80
N ALA A 42 -1.88 0.43 -6.31
CA ALA A 42 -1.15 1.58 -5.77
C ALA A 42 -0.30 1.22 -4.53
N ASN A 43 -0.64 0.15 -3.79
CA ASN A 43 0.18 -0.37 -2.69
C ASN A 43 1.47 -1.04 -3.16
N LEU A 44 1.55 -1.46 -4.43
CA LEU A 44 2.75 -2.01 -5.04
C LEU A 44 3.93 -1.04 -4.91
N MET A 45 3.72 0.25 -5.19
CA MET A 45 4.76 1.27 -5.10
C MET A 45 5.20 1.51 -3.66
N THR A 46 4.26 1.45 -2.71
CA THR A 46 4.56 1.51 -1.27
C THR A 46 5.45 0.34 -0.84
N LEU A 47 5.12 -0.88 -1.27
CA LEU A 47 5.90 -2.08 -0.98
C LEU A 47 7.31 -2.01 -1.59
N ILE A 48 7.43 -1.60 -2.86
CA ILE A 48 8.73 -1.42 -3.52
C ILE A 48 9.57 -0.38 -2.77
N ALA A 49 9.00 0.78 -2.41
CA ALA A 49 9.71 1.81 -1.64
C ALA A 49 10.19 1.28 -0.28
N LEU A 50 9.34 0.51 0.40
CA LEU A 50 9.65 -0.09 1.70
C LEU A 50 10.78 -1.12 1.61
N LEU A 51 10.75 -1.99 0.60
CA LEU A 51 11.76 -3.04 0.41
C LEU A 51 13.10 -2.48 -0.09
N THR A 52 13.10 -1.38 -0.84
CA THR A 52 14.32 -0.78 -1.42
C THR A 52 14.97 0.27 -0.52
N TYR A 53 14.17 1.15 0.09
CA TYR A 53 14.66 2.31 0.85
C TYR A 53 14.23 2.32 2.32
N GLY A 54 13.54 1.26 2.75
CA GLY A 54 13.10 1.06 4.14
C GLY A 54 11.77 1.71 4.48
N TRP A 55 11.35 1.51 5.73
CA TRP A 55 10.01 1.83 6.21
C TRP A 55 9.61 3.31 6.06
N ARG A 56 10.56 4.25 6.24
CA ARG A 56 10.31 5.69 6.08
C ARG A 56 9.93 6.05 4.66
N ALA A 57 10.58 5.41 3.68
CA ALA A 57 10.26 5.61 2.27
C ALA A 57 8.88 5.05 1.91
N GLY A 58 8.57 3.84 2.39
CA GLY A 58 7.23 3.25 2.21
C GLY A 58 6.13 4.12 2.82
N LEU A 59 6.34 4.61 4.06
CA LEU A 59 5.40 5.50 4.73
C LEU A 59 5.19 6.82 3.96
N LEU A 60 6.29 7.42 3.47
CA LEU A 60 6.23 8.65 2.68
C LEU A 60 5.41 8.46 1.39
N VAL A 61 5.71 7.40 0.62
CA VAL A 61 4.98 7.09 -0.62
C VAL A 61 3.49 6.85 -0.34
N MET A 62 3.17 6.10 0.72
CA MET A 62 1.80 5.85 1.13
C MET A 62 1.07 7.13 1.51
N LEU A 63 1.66 7.99 2.36
CA LEU A 63 1.03 9.24 2.81
C LEU A 63 0.80 10.19 1.64
N LEU A 64 1.82 10.44 0.82
CA LEU A 64 1.69 11.33 -0.34
C LEU A 64 0.63 10.83 -1.31
N ARG A 65 0.60 9.52 -1.61
CA ARG A 65 -0.44 8.93 -2.46
C ARG A 65 -1.85 9.15 -1.90
N VAL A 66 -2.05 8.89 -0.61
CA VAL A 66 -3.39 9.00 0.01
C VAL A 66 -3.84 10.46 0.07
N VAL A 67 -2.96 11.37 0.52
CA VAL A 67 -3.31 12.79 0.67
C VAL A 67 -3.53 13.45 -0.70
N ILE A 68 -2.55 13.33 -1.60
CA ILE A 68 -2.64 13.97 -2.93
C ILE A 68 -3.76 13.32 -3.75
N GLY A 69 -3.92 12.00 -3.70
CA GLY A 69 -5.01 11.30 -4.37
C GLY A 69 -6.39 11.76 -3.90
N ALA A 70 -6.57 11.93 -2.60
CA ALA A 70 -7.82 12.45 -2.03
C ALA A 70 -8.10 13.91 -2.44
N LEU A 71 -7.06 14.74 -2.51
CA LEU A 71 -7.18 16.12 -2.99
C LEU A 71 -7.58 16.17 -4.47
N LEU A 72 -6.94 15.36 -5.31
CA LEU A 72 -7.23 15.32 -6.75
C LEU A 72 -8.63 14.78 -7.06
N LEU A 73 -9.12 13.84 -6.25
CA LEU A 73 -10.46 13.26 -6.40
C LEU A 73 -11.57 14.05 -5.67
N GLY A 74 -11.22 15.17 -5.02
CA GLY A 74 -12.17 15.97 -4.25
C GLY A 74 -12.71 15.28 -2.99
N GLY A 75 -12.06 14.20 -2.54
CA GLY A 75 -12.48 13.38 -1.40
C GLY A 75 -11.68 13.62 -0.12
N PHE A 76 -10.95 14.73 0.00
CA PHE A 76 -10.17 15.03 1.20
C PHE A 76 -11.10 15.19 2.41
N LEU A 77 -10.71 14.56 3.54
CA LEU A 77 -11.51 14.46 4.77
C LEU A 77 -12.84 13.70 4.64
N SER A 78 -13.09 13.02 3.53
CA SER A 78 -14.24 12.14 3.36
C SER A 78 -14.06 10.81 4.14
N PRO A 79 -15.14 10.03 4.35
CA PRO A 79 -15.01 8.66 4.89
C PRO A 79 -14.07 7.77 4.07
N ALA A 80 -14.06 7.92 2.74
CA ALA A 80 -13.16 7.18 1.86
C ALA A 80 -11.69 7.54 2.09
N PHE A 81 -11.39 8.81 2.39
CA PHE A 81 -10.06 9.24 2.79
C PHE A 81 -9.63 8.60 4.12
N ALA A 82 -10.52 8.61 5.13
CA ALA A 82 -10.24 8.01 6.43
C ALA A 82 -9.95 6.50 6.31
N LEU A 83 -10.74 5.78 5.51
CA LEU A 83 -10.53 4.36 5.21
C LEU A 83 -9.20 4.10 4.51
N SER A 84 -8.86 4.92 3.50
CA SER A 84 -7.60 4.80 2.76
C SER A 84 -6.39 5.10 3.65
N LEU A 85 -6.50 6.09 4.52
CA LEU A 85 -5.43 6.48 5.45
C LEU A 85 -5.22 5.41 6.51
N ALA A 86 -6.27 4.96 7.18
CA ALA A 86 -6.20 3.93 8.21
C ALA A 86 -5.66 2.61 7.65
N GLY A 87 -6.21 2.15 6.51
CA GLY A 87 -5.73 0.94 5.83
C GLY A 87 -4.27 1.06 5.38
N GLY A 88 -3.91 2.20 4.77
CA GLY A 88 -2.54 2.47 4.33
C GLY A 88 -1.53 2.48 5.48
N LEU A 89 -1.86 3.13 6.59
CA LEU A 89 -1.03 3.16 7.80
C LEU A 89 -0.85 1.75 8.38
N ALA A 90 -1.95 1.04 8.63
CA ALA A 90 -1.90 -0.31 9.18
C ALA A 90 -1.08 -1.27 8.30
N SER A 91 -1.34 -1.26 7.00
CA SER A 91 -0.58 -2.05 6.02
C SER A 91 0.91 -1.74 6.06
N THR A 92 1.27 -0.46 5.96
CA THR A 92 2.68 -0.03 5.91
C THR A 92 3.40 -0.35 7.22
N LEU A 93 2.75 -0.19 8.37
CA LEU A 93 3.32 -0.52 9.68
C LEU A 93 3.56 -2.02 9.82
N VAL A 94 2.59 -2.86 9.46
CA VAL A 94 2.73 -4.32 9.52
C VAL A 94 3.84 -4.80 8.59
N MET A 95 3.86 -4.34 7.34
CA MET A 95 4.94 -4.65 6.41
C MET A 95 6.31 -4.19 6.94
N ALA A 96 6.39 -3.00 7.54
CA ALA A 96 7.62 -2.48 8.12
C ALA A 96 8.12 -3.32 9.30
N LEU A 97 7.22 -3.79 10.16
CA LEU A 97 7.55 -4.69 11.26
C LEU A 97 8.09 -6.03 10.77
N MET A 98 7.45 -6.63 9.74
CA MET A 98 7.92 -7.87 9.13
C MET A 98 9.33 -7.72 8.55
N VAL A 99 9.58 -6.61 7.84
CA VAL A 99 10.91 -6.33 7.26
C VAL A 99 11.97 -6.07 8.33
N ARG A 100 11.62 -5.42 9.44
CA ARG A 100 12.58 -5.17 10.55
C ARG A 100 12.89 -6.41 11.37
N GLY A 101 11.91 -7.28 11.59
CA GLY A 101 12.05 -8.44 12.47
C GLY A 101 12.88 -9.56 11.87
N ALA A 102 12.58 -9.96 10.66
CA ALA A 102 13.24 -11.12 10.02
C ALA A 102 13.01 -11.11 8.50
N TRP A 103 13.29 -10.00 7.83
CA TRP A 103 12.97 -9.81 6.40
C TRP A 103 13.51 -10.93 5.48
N ARG A 104 14.61 -11.56 5.86
CA ARG A 104 15.20 -12.69 5.10
C ARG A 104 14.35 -13.96 5.13
N LEU A 105 13.41 -14.08 6.07
CA LEU A 105 12.51 -15.22 6.21
C LEU A 105 11.20 -15.03 5.43
N TRP A 106 10.87 -13.80 5.05
CA TRP A 106 9.60 -13.48 4.41
C TRP A 106 9.78 -13.09 2.95
N SER A 107 9.05 -13.76 2.07
CA SER A 107 8.99 -13.36 0.66
C SER A 107 8.22 -12.04 0.50
N PRO A 108 8.49 -11.24 -0.58
CA PRO A 108 7.69 -10.06 -0.90
C PRO A 108 6.20 -10.35 -0.97
N LEU A 109 5.83 -11.56 -1.40
CA LEU A 109 4.45 -12.03 -1.43
C LEU A 109 3.85 -12.13 -0.03
N ALA A 110 4.55 -12.76 0.92
CA ALA A 110 4.07 -12.89 2.29
C ALA A 110 3.92 -11.53 2.98
N ILE A 111 4.90 -10.63 2.79
CA ILE A 111 4.87 -9.27 3.31
C ILE A 111 3.66 -8.50 2.76
N SER A 112 3.42 -8.60 1.44
CA SER A 112 2.30 -7.94 0.78
C SER A 112 0.95 -8.48 1.24
N ALA A 113 0.81 -9.81 1.28
CA ALA A 113 -0.45 -10.46 1.69
C ALA A 113 -0.82 -10.09 3.14
N THR A 114 0.15 -10.13 4.05
CA THR A 114 -0.07 -9.74 5.46
C THR A 114 -0.39 -8.25 5.58
N GLY A 115 0.30 -7.39 4.81
CA GLY A 115 0.01 -5.97 4.73
C GLY A 115 -1.40 -5.69 4.21
N ALA A 116 -1.84 -6.41 3.19
CA ALA A 116 -3.17 -6.27 2.62
C ALA A 116 -4.27 -6.75 3.58
N PHE A 117 -4.02 -7.82 4.33
CA PHE A 117 -4.91 -8.27 5.40
C PHE A 117 -5.06 -7.20 6.49
N ALA A 118 -3.95 -6.60 6.93
CA ALA A 118 -3.96 -5.50 7.89
C ALA A 118 -4.68 -4.26 7.34
N HIS A 119 -4.52 -3.97 6.05
CA HIS A 119 -5.24 -2.91 5.35
C HIS A 119 -6.76 -3.10 5.44
N GLY A 120 -7.24 -4.25 5.00
CA GLY A 120 -8.67 -4.58 5.04
C GLY A 120 -9.22 -4.59 6.48
N GLY A 121 -8.47 -5.17 7.42
CA GLY A 121 -8.84 -5.18 8.84
C GLY A 121 -8.99 -3.77 9.42
N ALA A 122 -8.06 -2.86 9.14
CA ALA A 122 -8.16 -1.46 9.57
C ALA A 122 -9.36 -0.73 8.93
N GLN A 123 -9.65 -1.01 7.66
CA GLN A 123 -10.84 -0.46 7.01
C GLN A 123 -12.13 -0.93 7.68
N VAL A 124 -12.23 -2.23 8.01
CA VAL A 124 -13.40 -2.76 8.73
C VAL A 124 -13.54 -2.11 10.10
N LEU A 125 -12.43 -1.93 10.84
CA LEU A 125 -12.46 -1.23 12.13
C LEU A 125 -12.97 0.21 12.01
N VAL A 126 -12.53 0.95 11.00
CA VAL A 126 -13.00 2.32 10.76
C VAL A 126 -14.48 2.32 10.34
N LEU A 127 -14.89 1.40 9.47
CA LEU A 127 -16.30 1.27 9.06
C LEU A 127 -17.21 1.01 10.26
N THR A 128 -16.83 0.08 11.12
CA THR A 128 -17.64 -0.26 12.32
C THR A 128 -17.66 0.85 13.34
N ALA A 129 -16.54 1.57 13.53
CA ALA A 129 -16.46 2.66 14.48
C ALA A 129 -17.32 3.88 14.08
N PHE A 130 -17.45 4.17 12.78
CA PHE A 130 -18.04 5.41 12.29
C PHE A 130 -19.35 5.26 11.52
N LEU A 131 -19.61 4.09 10.89
CA LEU A 131 -20.68 3.94 9.91
C LEU A 131 -21.66 2.80 10.20
N LEU A 132 -21.30 1.81 10.99
CA LEU A 132 -22.05 0.58 11.14
C LEU A 132 -22.41 0.28 12.59
N ARG A 133 -23.50 -0.46 12.78
CA ARG A 133 -23.81 -1.07 14.06
C ARG A 133 -22.95 -2.31 14.27
N SER A 134 -22.60 -2.60 15.52
CA SER A 134 -21.70 -3.72 15.89
C SER A 134 -22.18 -5.11 15.40
N GLY A 135 -23.47 -5.28 15.07
CA GLY A 135 -24.02 -6.52 14.55
C GLY A 135 -23.70 -6.84 13.08
N ASP A 136 -23.27 -5.84 12.30
CA ASP A 136 -23.00 -6.00 10.87
C ASP A 136 -21.56 -6.47 10.58
N LEU A 137 -20.70 -6.47 11.57
CA LEU A 137 -19.28 -6.80 11.46
C LEU A 137 -19.00 -8.19 10.86
N PRO A 138 -19.63 -9.28 11.32
CA PRO A 138 -19.33 -10.61 10.79
C PRO A 138 -19.63 -10.77 9.31
N TRP A 139 -20.65 -10.08 8.81
CA TRP A 139 -21.04 -10.13 7.40
C TRP A 139 -20.12 -9.35 6.47
N LEU A 140 -19.51 -8.27 6.98
CA LEU A 140 -18.60 -7.43 6.19
C LEU A 140 -17.19 -7.99 6.08
N LEU A 141 -16.74 -8.72 7.10
CA LEU A 141 -15.36 -9.25 7.15
C LEU A 141 -14.96 -10.01 5.88
N PRO A 142 -15.71 -11.02 5.41
CA PRO A 142 -15.32 -11.76 4.20
C PRO A 142 -15.24 -10.87 2.96
N TRP A 143 -16.19 -9.95 2.80
CA TRP A 143 -16.29 -9.07 1.63
C TRP A 143 -15.17 -8.04 1.54
N VAL A 144 -14.51 -7.72 2.64
CA VAL A 144 -13.36 -6.81 2.65
C VAL A 144 -12.05 -7.58 2.69
N LEU A 145 -11.94 -8.63 3.52
CA LEU A 145 -10.68 -9.33 3.72
C LEU A 145 -10.29 -10.22 2.55
N VAL A 146 -11.25 -10.91 1.92
CA VAL A 146 -10.95 -11.81 0.78
C VAL A 146 -10.43 -11.02 -0.43
N PRO A 147 -11.09 -9.96 -0.92
CA PRO A 147 -10.53 -9.13 -1.99
C PRO A 147 -9.19 -8.50 -1.62
N SER A 148 -9.03 -8.04 -0.37
CA SER A 148 -7.77 -7.47 0.11
C SER A 148 -6.63 -8.49 0.04
N LEU A 149 -6.87 -9.73 0.44
CA LEU A 149 -5.87 -10.79 0.40
C LEU A 149 -5.49 -11.17 -1.03
N ILE A 150 -6.48 -11.32 -1.93
CA ILE A 150 -6.25 -11.58 -3.36
C ILE A 150 -5.39 -10.46 -3.97
N SER A 151 -5.75 -9.22 -3.71
CA SER A 151 -4.98 -8.05 -4.14
C SER A 151 -3.56 -8.05 -3.56
N GLY A 152 -3.42 -8.37 -2.28
CA GLY A 152 -2.12 -8.46 -1.62
C GLY A 152 -1.21 -9.53 -2.23
N ILE A 153 -1.76 -10.69 -2.59
CA ILE A 153 -1.03 -11.75 -3.29
C ILE A 153 -0.58 -11.25 -4.67
N ALA A 154 -1.50 -10.66 -5.45
CA ALA A 154 -1.20 -10.13 -6.78
C ALA A 154 -0.11 -9.06 -6.74
N THR A 155 -0.23 -8.09 -5.83
CA THR A 155 0.79 -7.03 -5.65
C THR A 155 2.12 -7.59 -5.16
N GLY A 156 2.12 -8.62 -4.31
CA GLY A 156 3.32 -9.30 -3.85
C GLY A 156 4.05 -10.03 -4.96
N VAL A 157 3.33 -10.73 -5.84
CA VAL A 157 3.89 -11.37 -7.04
C VAL A 157 4.50 -10.32 -7.97
N LEU A 158 3.77 -9.23 -8.26
CA LEU A 158 4.27 -8.14 -9.10
C LEU A 158 5.51 -7.49 -8.50
N ALA A 159 5.51 -7.22 -7.19
CA ALA A 159 6.68 -6.67 -6.50
C ALA A 159 7.89 -7.60 -6.62
N ASN A 160 7.70 -8.90 -6.45
CA ASN A 160 8.77 -9.88 -6.59
C ASN A 160 9.35 -9.89 -8.01
N LEU A 161 8.50 -9.88 -9.03
CA LEU A 161 8.92 -9.83 -10.44
C LEU A 161 9.71 -8.54 -10.76
N VAL A 162 9.24 -7.40 -10.27
CA VAL A 162 9.92 -6.11 -10.46
C VAL A 162 11.29 -6.11 -9.77
N LEU A 163 11.37 -6.59 -8.52
CA LEU A 163 12.61 -6.61 -7.75
C LEU A 163 13.63 -7.59 -8.33
N LEU A 164 13.20 -8.75 -8.81
CA LEU A 164 14.08 -9.72 -9.48
C LEU A 164 14.67 -9.13 -10.77
N ARG A 165 13.85 -8.50 -11.61
CA ARG A 165 14.32 -7.84 -12.83
C ARG A 165 15.25 -6.68 -12.52
N TRP A 166 14.96 -5.92 -11.47
CA TRP A 166 15.79 -4.81 -11.01
C TRP A 166 17.17 -5.27 -10.56
N GLN A 167 17.25 -6.31 -9.72
CA GLN A 167 18.53 -6.89 -9.28
C GLN A 167 19.37 -7.39 -10.47
N TRP A 168 18.72 -7.96 -11.49
CA TRP A 168 19.37 -8.41 -12.71
C TRP A 168 19.97 -7.24 -13.50
N TYR A 169 19.22 -6.15 -13.65
CA TYR A 169 19.67 -4.94 -14.34
C TYR A 169 20.90 -4.30 -13.67
N PHE A 170 20.92 -4.18 -12.35
CA PHE A 170 22.04 -3.56 -11.62
C PHE A 170 23.23 -4.47 -11.44
N ARG A 171 23.09 -5.80 -11.46
CA ARG A 171 24.23 -6.74 -11.50
C ARG A 171 24.94 -6.78 -12.84
N GLY A 172 24.28 -6.43 -13.94
CA GLY A 172 24.87 -6.36 -15.28
C GLY A 172 25.62 -5.06 -15.58
N VAL A 173 25.57 -4.07 -14.68
CA VAL A 173 26.19 -2.73 -14.82
C VAL A 173 27.35 -2.55 -13.84
N ALA A 174 27.59 -3.51 -12.94
CA ALA A 174 28.74 -3.55 -12.03
C ALA A 174 29.80 -4.51 -12.56
#